data_d03c863ec4e9ad0a4ddee212559b80c0
#
_entry.id   d03c863ec4e9ad0a4ddee212559b80c0
#
_cell.length_a   1.000
_cell.length_b   1.000
_cell.length_c   1.000
_cell.angle_alpha   90.00
_cell.angle_beta   90.00
_cell.angle_gamma   90.00
#
_symmetry.space_group_name_H-M   'P 1'
#
loop_
_entity.id
_entity.type
_entity.pdbx_description
1 polymer ?
#
loop_
_entity_poly.entity_id
_entity_poly.type
_entity_poly.pdbx_seq_one_letter_code
_entity_poly.pdbx_strand_id
1 'polypeptide(L)'
;MPVSEAAPTVRRLIPADGPAYRALMLDAYARHPEAFTSTVEERASLPPAWWETRLRTDADAAEVVYGAFDATGVLVGAAGLGRESRQRTRHKATLFGMVVAESARRAGAGWQLVEALLAHARALGGVRVVQLTVTEGNRPAQALYERCGFQVFGVEPMATVLDGAFSSKVHMWCDLDTTPSST
;
A
#
# COMPACT_ATOMS: atom_id res chain seq x y z
N MET A 1 -20.00 -2.87 27.24
CA MET A 1 -20.14 -1.79 26.26
C MET A 1 -19.08 -2.00 25.20
N PRO A 2 -19.42 -2.23 23.95
CA PRO A 2 -18.43 -2.20 22.89
C PRO A 2 -17.91 -0.76 22.81
N VAL A 3 -16.60 -0.60 23.01
CA VAL A 3 -15.93 0.67 22.71
C VAL A 3 -16.10 0.84 21.20
N SER A 4 -16.84 1.85 20.78
CA SER A 4 -16.91 2.26 19.38
C SER A 4 -15.47 2.64 19.00
N GLU A 5 -14.77 1.72 18.30
CA GLU A 5 -13.48 2.06 17.73
C GLU A 5 -13.69 3.21 16.77
N ALA A 6 -13.20 4.38 17.15
CA ALA A 6 -13.23 5.54 16.27
C ALA A 6 -12.52 5.18 14.96
N ALA A 7 -13.11 5.58 13.84
CA ALA A 7 -12.51 5.34 12.54
C ALA A 7 -11.07 5.90 12.48
N PRO A 8 -10.11 5.19 11.91
CA PRO A 8 -8.74 5.66 11.82
C PRO A 8 -8.66 6.96 11.00
N THR A 9 -7.71 7.81 11.37
CA THR A 9 -7.41 9.02 10.60
C THR A 9 -6.31 8.71 9.59
N VAL A 10 -6.54 9.05 8.32
CA VAL A 10 -5.56 8.82 7.25
C VAL A 10 -4.92 10.14 6.81
N ARG A 11 -3.59 10.17 6.77
CA ARG A 11 -2.82 11.30 6.25
C ARG A 11 -1.55 10.84 5.53
N ARG A 12 -0.99 11.72 4.69
CA ARG A 12 0.35 11.52 4.14
C ARG A 12 1.40 11.46 5.26
N LEU A 13 2.29 10.47 5.20
CA LEU A 13 3.46 10.40 6.07
C LEU A 13 4.53 11.41 5.62
N ILE A 14 5.28 11.89 6.59
CA ILE A 14 6.39 12.83 6.42
C ILE A 14 7.68 12.19 6.96
N PRO A 15 8.88 12.71 6.66
CA PRO A 15 10.15 12.13 7.14
C PRO A 15 10.20 11.88 8.66
N ALA A 16 9.56 12.73 9.46
CA ALA A 16 9.48 12.55 10.91
C ALA A 16 8.71 11.27 11.34
N ASP A 17 7.86 10.72 10.48
CA ASP A 17 7.16 9.45 10.72
C ASP A 17 8.04 8.22 10.41
N GLY A 18 9.26 8.41 9.90
CA GLY A 18 10.17 7.35 9.46
C GLY A 18 10.36 6.23 10.47
N PRO A 19 10.64 6.51 11.76
CA PRO A 19 10.78 5.47 12.78
C PRO A 19 9.51 4.63 12.97
N ALA A 20 8.34 5.26 13.05
CA ALA A 20 7.06 4.56 13.21
C ALA A 20 6.71 3.72 11.96
N TYR A 21 6.94 4.28 10.78
CA TYR A 21 6.73 3.58 9.51
C TYR A 21 7.66 2.36 9.37
N ARG A 22 8.96 2.51 9.72
CA ARG A 22 9.91 1.40 9.74
C ARG A 22 9.44 0.29 10.67
N ALA A 23 9.04 0.63 11.90
CA ALA A 23 8.59 -0.36 12.88
C ALA A 23 7.36 -1.13 12.39
N LEU A 24 6.35 -0.43 11.85
CA LEU A 24 5.14 -1.04 11.29
C LEU A 24 5.47 -1.99 10.13
N MET A 25 6.34 -1.58 9.21
CA MET A 25 6.69 -2.39 8.05
C MET A 25 7.51 -3.61 8.43
N LEU A 26 8.48 -3.49 9.35
CA LEU A 26 9.28 -4.63 9.80
C LEU A 26 8.43 -5.67 10.54
N ASP A 27 7.48 -5.25 11.36
CA ASP A 27 6.52 -6.16 11.99
C ASP A 27 5.66 -6.88 10.93
N ALA A 28 5.22 -6.16 9.90
CA ALA A 28 4.45 -6.75 8.81
C ALA A 28 5.25 -7.79 8.01
N TYR A 29 6.51 -7.49 7.65
CA TYR A 29 7.38 -8.44 6.96
C TYR A 29 7.63 -9.70 7.78
N ALA A 30 7.80 -9.56 9.10
CA ALA A 30 8.03 -10.69 9.99
C ALA A 30 6.78 -11.58 10.15
N ARG A 31 5.60 -10.97 10.25
CA ARG A 31 4.34 -11.71 10.47
C ARG A 31 3.72 -12.29 9.21
N HIS A 32 3.95 -11.66 8.06
CA HIS A 32 3.31 -11.99 6.79
C HIS A 32 4.33 -12.06 5.65
N PRO A 33 5.40 -12.88 5.77
CA PRO A 33 6.46 -12.95 4.76
C PRO A 33 5.92 -13.32 3.38
N GLU A 34 4.84 -14.10 3.31
CA GLU A 34 4.17 -14.51 2.07
C GLU A 34 3.52 -13.34 1.31
N ALA A 35 3.19 -12.25 1.99
CA ALA A 35 2.51 -11.10 1.38
C ALA A 35 3.49 -10.14 0.68
N PHE A 36 4.78 -10.21 1.00
CA PHE A 36 5.78 -9.25 0.54
C PHE A 36 6.84 -9.90 -0.33
N THR A 37 7.47 -9.10 -1.19
CA THR A 37 8.61 -9.55 -2.00
C THR A 37 9.95 -9.42 -1.25
N SER A 38 10.05 -8.42 -0.36
CA SER A 38 11.25 -8.20 0.46
C SER A 38 11.18 -8.95 1.77
N THR A 39 12.33 -9.43 2.25
CA THR A 39 12.43 -10.05 3.57
C THR A 39 12.60 -9.01 4.68
N VAL A 40 12.37 -9.43 5.92
CA VAL A 40 12.59 -8.57 7.09
C VAL A 40 14.07 -8.20 7.24
N GLU A 41 14.99 -9.13 6.96
CA GLU A 41 16.44 -8.94 7.05
C GLU A 41 16.92 -7.90 6.04
N GLU A 42 16.47 -8.01 4.78
CA GLU A 42 16.79 -7.02 3.74
C GLU A 42 16.37 -5.62 4.16
N ARG A 43 15.16 -5.48 4.70
CA ARG A 43 14.61 -4.17 5.07
C ARG A 43 15.17 -3.64 6.39
N ALA A 44 15.44 -4.51 7.36
CA ALA A 44 16.04 -4.12 8.64
C ALA A 44 17.47 -3.61 8.49
N SER A 45 18.22 -4.10 7.49
CA SER A 45 19.59 -3.67 7.20
C SER A 45 19.68 -2.26 6.60
N LEU A 46 18.57 -1.70 6.11
CA LEU A 46 18.57 -0.37 5.50
C LEU A 46 18.69 0.73 6.57
N PRO A 47 19.48 1.79 6.28
CA PRO A 47 19.69 2.88 7.24
C PRO A 47 18.40 3.68 7.47
N PRO A 48 18.24 4.34 8.63
CA PRO A 48 17.09 5.19 8.92
C PRO A 48 16.79 6.21 7.81
N ALA A 49 17.81 6.83 7.23
CA ALA A 49 17.68 7.80 6.14
C ALA A 49 16.96 7.23 4.90
N TRP A 50 17.04 5.93 4.64
CA TRP A 50 16.32 5.30 3.54
C TRP A 50 14.80 5.37 3.76
N TRP A 51 14.38 5.12 5.00
CA TRP A 51 12.96 5.17 5.39
C TRP A 51 12.42 6.60 5.34
N GLU A 52 13.21 7.56 5.82
CA GLU A 52 12.86 9.00 5.80
C GLU A 52 12.78 9.55 4.36
N THR A 53 13.73 9.18 3.50
CA THR A 53 13.76 9.62 2.09
C THR A 53 12.52 9.14 1.33
N ARG A 54 12.01 7.96 1.65
CA ARG A 54 10.77 7.44 1.06
C ARG A 54 9.53 8.28 1.41
N LEU A 55 9.59 9.00 2.53
CA LEU A 55 8.51 9.85 3.04
C LEU A 55 8.68 11.34 2.64
N ARG A 56 9.55 11.64 1.69
CA ARG A 56 9.73 13.01 1.17
C ARG A 56 8.41 13.60 0.69
N THR A 57 8.25 14.91 0.93
CA THR A 57 7.01 15.63 0.59
C THR A 57 7.18 16.62 -0.56
N ASP A 58 8.34 16.63 -1.18
CA ASP A 58 8.65 17.51 -2.32
C ASP A 58 7.72 17.22 -3.51
N ALA A 59 7.52 18.21 -4.33
CA ALA A 59 6.62 18.12 -5.50
C ALA A 59 7.08 17.07 -6.53
N ASP A 60 8.39 16.79 -6.59
CA ASP A 60 9.01 15.82 -7.50
C ASP A 60 9.23 14.44 -6.84
N ALA A 61 8.79 14.24 -5.60
CA ALA A 61 8.90 12.94 -4.94
C ALA A 61 8.27 11.84 -5.80
N ALA A 62 9.09 10.82 -6.12
CA ALA A 62 8.65 9.69 -6.95
C ALA A 62 7.65 8.79 -6.21
N GLU A 63 7.74 8.76 -4.90
CA GLU A 63 6.89 7.94 -4.01
C GLU A 63 6.16 8.83 -3.00
N VAL A 64 4.97 8.40 -2.62
CA VAL A 64 4.21 8.96 -1.51
C VAL A 64 3.70 7.81 -0.65
N VAL A 65 3.69 7.98 0.67
CA VAL A 65 3.14 7.00 1.60
C VAL A 65 2.08 7.68 2.46
N TYR A 66 0.93 7.03 2.57
CA TYR A 66 -0.13 7.41 3.50
C TYR A 66 -0.15 6.46 4.69
N GLY A 67 -0.42 6.99 5.86
CA GLY A 67 -0.55 6.24 7.11
C GLY A 67 -1.95 6.37 7.69
N ALA A 68 -2.43 5.30 8.29
CA ALA A 68 -3.64 5.28 9.09
C ALA A 68 -3.26 5.28 10.57
N PHE A 69 -3.85 6.18 11.34
CA PHE A 69 -3.58 6.37 12.75
C PHE A 69 -4.85 6.05 13.56
N ASP A 70 -4.69 5.33 14.65
CA ASP A 70 -5.78 5.07 15.57
C ASP A 70 -6.14 6.32 16.41
N ALA A 71 -7.14 6.20 17.28
CA ALA A 71 -7.60 7.29 18.12
C ALA A 71 -6.53 7.80 19.13
N THR A 72 -5.48 7.02 19.38
CA THR A 72 -4.36 7.39 20.27
C THR A 72 -3.20 8.02 19.49
N GLY A 73 -3.29 8.10 18.17
CA GLY A 73 -2.25 8.63 17.30
C GLY A 73 -1.16 7.63 16.94
N VAL A 74 -1.38 6.34 17.20
CA VAL A 74 -0.45 5.27 16.81
C VAL A 74 -0.67 4.92 15.34
N LEU A 75 0.43 4.78 14.59
CA LEU A 75 0.40 4.35 13.19
C LEU A 75 0.04 2.86 13.12
N VAL A 76 -1.14 2.54 12.58
CA VAL A 76 -1.71 1.19 12.52
C VAL A 76 -1.88 0.66 11.08
N GLY A 77 -1.55 1.45 10.09
CA GLY A 77 -1.57 1.02 8.69
C GLY A 77 -0.77 1.96 7.81
N ALA A 78 -0.31 1.46 6.67
CA ALA A 78 0.38 2.26 5.66
C ALA A 78 0.16 1.68 4.27
N ALA A 79 0.24 2.54 3.27
CA ALA A 79 0.28 2.16 1.86
C ALA A 79 1.01 3.23 1.06
N GLY A 80 1.75 2.81 0.04
CA GLY A 80 2.52 3.70 -0.81
C GLY A 80 2.03 3.71 -2.25
N LEU A 81 2.36 4.79 -2.96
CA LEU A 81 2.15 4.96 -4.39
C LEU A 81 3.45 5.45 -5.02
N GLY A 82 3.98 4.70 -5.98
CA GLY A 82 5.15 5.05 -6.77
C GLY A 82 4.76 5.44 -8.19
N ARG A 83 5.31 6.55 -8.69
CA ARG A 83 5.07 7.02 -10.07
C ARG A 83 6.13 6.46 -11.01
N GLU A 84 5.70 6.09 -12.21
CA GLU A 84 6.63 5.77 -13.28
C GLU A 84 7.30 7.03 -13.81
N SER A 85 8.63 6.99 -13.98
CA SER A 85 9.42 8.13 -14.43
C SER A 85 9.62 8.21 -15.95
N ARG A 86 9.51 7.07 -16.65
CA ARG A 86 9.76 6.98 -18.08
C ARG A 86 8.63 7.65 -18.88
N GLN A 87 8.96 8.45 -19.87
CA GLN A 87 8.01 9.22 -20.67
C GLN A 87 6.82 8.42 -21.20
N ARG A 88 7.02 7.19 -21.65
CA ARG A 88 5.95 6.34 -22.22
C ARG A 88 5.10 5.63 -21.17
N THR A 89 5.53 5.59 -19.91
CA THR A 89 4.82 4.91 -18.83
C THR A 89 4.42 5.85 -17.70
N ARG A 90 4.75 7.16 -17.78
CA ARG A 90 4.46 8.15 -16.73
C ARG A 90 2.98 8.32 -16.37
N HIS A 91 2.08 7.78 -17.21
CA HIS A 91 0.65 7.71 -16.93
C HIS A 91 0.28 6.60 -15.94
N LYS A 92 1.26 5.82 -15.49
CA LYS A 92 1.08 4.73 -14.54
C LYS A 92 1.66 5.07 -13.17
N ALA A 93 1.04 4.53 -12.14
CA ALA A 93 1.58 4.47 -10.80
C ALA A 93 1.35 3.06 -10.22
N THR A 94 2.18 2.69 -9.26
CA THR A 94 2.08 1.38 -8.58
C THR A 94 1.77 1.59 -7.11
N LEU A 95 0.69 1.00 -6.62
CA LEU A 95 0.39 0.89 -5.21
C LEU A 95 1.26 -0.22 -4.61
N PHE A 96 1.94 0.07 -3.51
CA PHE A 96 2.87 -0.86 -2.87
C PHE A 96 2.81 -0.78 -1.34
N GLY A 97 3.35 -1.78 -0.66
CA GLY A 97 3.60 -1.76 0.78
C GLY A 97 2.33 -1.58 1.62
N MET A 98 1.19 -2.13 1.17
CA MET A 98 -0.04 -2.10 1.93
C MET A 98 0.08 -2.98 3.17
N VAL A 99 -0.14 -2.38 4.32
CA VAL A 99 -0.21 -3.06 5.61
C VAL A 99 -1.29 -2.43 6.48
N VAL A 100 -2.02 -3.26 7.22
CA VAL A 100 -2.94 -2.83 8.27
C VAL A 100 -2.77 -3.77 9.44
N ALA A 101 -2.46 -3.22 10.62
CA ALA A 101 -2.37 -3.98 11.86
C ALA A 101 -3.69 -4.70 12.15
N GLU A 102 -3.62 -5.87 12.77
CA GLU A 102 -4.81 -6.69 13.04
C GLU A 102 -5.89 -5.92 13.80
N SER A 103 -5.47 -5.10 14.77
CA SER A 103 -6.36 -4.24 15.55
C SER A 103 -7.17 -3.24 14.72
N ALA A 104 -6.67 -2.85 13.53
CA ALA A 104 -7.30 -1.84 12.68
C ALA A 104 -7.96 -2.41 11.40
N ARG A 105 -7.86 -3.72 11.15
CA ARG A 105 -8.36 -4.34 9.89
C ARG A 105 -9.86 -4.18 9.68
N ARG A 106 -10.66 -4.21 10.76
CA ARG A 106 -12.14 -4.11 10.68
C ARG A 106 -12.66 -2.67 10.75
N ALA A 107 -11.81 -1.71 11.08
CA ALA A 107 -12.15 -0.29 11.20
C ALA A 107 -12.12 0.47 9.85
N GLY A 108 -11.93 -0.23 8.72
CA GLY A 108 -11.93 0.38 7.40
C GLY A 108 -10.62 1.05 6.99
N ALA A 109 -9.54 0.94 7.78
CA ALA A 109 -8.24 1.57 7.53
C ALA A 109 -7.68 1.24 6.12
N GLY A 110 -7.76 -0.02 5.71
CA GLY A 110 -7.27 -0.43 4.39
C GLY A 110 -8.01 0.25 3.23
N TRP A 111 -9.33 0.33 3.31
CA TRP A 111 -10.13 1.02 2.32
C TRP A 111 -9.79 2.51 2.25
N GLN A 112 -9.71 3.18 3.41
CA GLN A 112 -9.37 4.61 3.49
C GLN A 112 -7.97 4.90 2.92
N LEU A 113 -6.98 4.03 3.17
CA LEU A 113 -5.63 4.15 2.61
C LEU A 113 -5.64 4.06 1.09
N VAL A 114 -6.34 3.08 0.51
CA VAL A 114 -6.43 2.93 -0.95
C VAL A 114 -7.14 4.14 -1.56
N GLU A 115 -8.26 4.57 -1.00
CA GLU A 115 -9.00 5.75 -1.48
C GLU A 115 -8.15 7.03 -1.41
N ALA A 116 -7.39 7.23 -0.34
CA ALA A 116 -6.49 8.37 -0.21
C ALA A 116 -5.38 8.36 -1.29
N LEU A 117 -4.82 7.19 -1.61
CA LEU A 117 -3.82 7.04 -2.66
C LEU A 117 -4.42 7.26 -4.06
N LEU A 118 -5.62 6.75 -4.32
CA LEU A 118 -6.32 6.98 -5.60
C LEU A 118 -6.68 8.46 -5.78
N ALA A 119 -7.14 9.13 -4.73
CA ALA A 119 -7.39 10.56 -4.74
C ALA A 119 -6.10 11.36 -4.99
N HIS A 120 -4.99 10.96 -4.35
CA HIS A 120 -3.68 11.57 -4.60
C HIS A 120 -3.23 11.37 -6.06
N ALA A 121 -3.37 10.16 -6.60
CA ALA A 121 -3.02 9.87 -7.99
C ALA A 121 -3.81 10.73 -8.99
N ARG A 122 -5.11 10.93 -8.75
CA ARG A 122 -5.95 11.83 -9.56
C ARG A 122 -5.47 13.28 -9.48
N ALA A 123 -5.11 13.75 -8.27
CA ALA A 123 -4.67 15.12 -8.05
C ALA A 123 -3.31 15.45 -8.68
N LEU A 124 -2.44 14.44 -8.89
CA LEU A 124 -1.13 14.64 -9.53
C LEU A 124 -1.25 15.11 -10.99
N GLY A 125 -2.35 14.81 -11.67
CA GLY A 125 -2.48 15.02 -13.12
C GLY A 125 -1.54 14.10 -13.92
N GLY A 126 -1.99 13.62 -15.08
CA GLY A 126 -1.20 12.78 -15.97
C GLY A 126 -1.07 11.31 -15.54
N VAL A 127 -1.42 10.92 -14.32
CA VAL A 127 -1.58 9.52 -13.94
C VAL A 127 -2.98 9.06 -14.34
N ARG A 128 -3.06 8.00 -15.12
CA ARG A 128 -4.29 7.40 -15.60
C ARG A 128 -4.57 6.04 -15.00
N VAL A 129 -3.52 5.28 -14.75
CA VAL A 129 -3.62 3.89 -14.33
C VAL A 129 -2.86 3.71 -13.02
N VAL A 130 -3.50 3.07 -12.04
CA VAL A 130 -2.84 2.53 -10.85
C VAL A 130 -2.82 1.01 -10.93
N GLN A 131 -1.66 0.42 -10.73
CA GLN A 131 -1.45 -1.03 -10.71
C GLN A 131 -0.99 -1.50 -9.34
N LEU A 132 -1.23 -2.75 -9.05
CA LEU A 132 -0.72 -3.42 -7.86
C LEU A 132 -0.59 -4.93 -8.10
N THR A 133 0.12 -5.60 -7.21
CA THR A 133 0.14 -7.05 -7.13
C THR A 133 -0.29 -7.51 -5.75
N VAL A 134 -0.97 -8.64 -5.70
CA VAL A 134 -1.36 -9.32 -4.46
C VAL A 134 -1.00 -10.80 -4.56
N THR A 135 -0.54 -11.40 -3.48
CA THR A 135 -0.24 -12.85 -3.48
C THR A 135 -1.51 -13.64 -3.76
N GLU A 136 -1.44 -14.58 -4.68
CA GLU A 136 -2.56 -15.46 -5.01
C GLU A 136 -3.06 -16.18 -3.74
N GLY A 137 -4.38 -16.21 -3.57
CA GLY A 137 -5.00 -16.75 -2.35
C GLY A 137 -5.21 -15.74 -1.22
N ASN A 138 -4.60 -14.56 -1.26
CA ASN A 138 -4.90 -13.48 -0.31
C ASN A 138 -6.25 -12.81 -0.66
N ARG A 139 -7.33 -13.55 -0.44
CA ARG A 139 -8.69 -13.13 -0.77
C ARG A 139 -9.13 -11.83 -0.07
N PRO A 140 -8.81 -11.59 1.22
CA PRO A 140 -9.19 -10.33 1.88
C PRO A 140 -8.56 -9.10 1.21
N ALA A 141 -7.29 -9.17 0.82
CA ALA A 141 -6.63 -8.08 0.11
C ALA A 141 -7.20 -7.89 -1.30
N GLN A 142 -7.40 -8.96 -2.04
CA GLN A 142 -7.98 -8.90 -3.38
C GLN A 142 -9.39 -8.28 -3.34
N ALA A 143 -10.26 -8.72 -2.43
CA ALA A 143 -11.61 -8.18 -2.26
C ALA A 143 -11.60 -6.68 -1.87
N LEU A 144 -10.63 -6.24 -1.05
CA LEU A 144 -10.44 -4.83 -0.74
C LEU A 144 -10.17 -4.02 -2.02
N TYR A 145 -9.22 -4.47 -2.84
CA TYR A 145 -8.86 -3.77 -4.08
C TYR A 145 -9.99 -3.78 -5.11
N GLU A 146 -10.72 -4.88 -5.24
CA GLU A 146 -11.91 -4.96 -6.12
C GLU A 146 -12.97 -3.94 -5.70
N ARG A 147 -13.23 -3.77 -4.41
CA ARG A 147 -14.14 -2.74 -3.88
C ARG A 147 -13.67 -1.31 -4.18
N CYS A 148 -12.37 -1.09 -4.33
CA CYS A 148 -11.78 0.20 -4.72
C CYS A 148 -11.69 0.38 -6.25
N GLY A 149 -12.28 -0.52 -7.05
CA GLY A 149 -12.34 -0.41 -8.51
C GLY A 149 -11.18 -1.07 -9.26
N PHE A 150 -10.33 -1.83 -8.57
CA PHE A 150 -9.29 -2.61 -9.25
C PHE A 150 -9.86 -3.87 -9.90
N GLN A 151 -9.29 -4.24 -11.04
CA GLN A 151 -9.64 -5.45 -11.80
C GLN A 151 -8.40 -6.29 -12.03
N VAL A 152 -8.55 -7.61 -11.99
CA VAL A 152 -7.48 -8.55 -12.33
C VAL A 152 -7.21 -8.50 -13.83
N PHE A 153 -5.94 -8.44 -14.21
CA PHE A 153 -5.55 -8.53 -15.62
C PHE A 153 -4.52 -9.61 -15.92
N GLY A 154 -3.99 -10.28 -14.90
CA GLY A 154 -3.07 -11.38 -15.11
C GLY A 154 -2.63 -12.04 -13.81
N VAL A 155 -2.02 -13.20 -13.95
CA VAL A 155 -1.38 -13.95 -12.86
C VAL A 155 0.04 -14.26 -13.27
N GLU A 156 1.00 -13.91 -12.44
CA GLU A 156 2.42 -14.23 -12.60
C GLU A 156 2.72 -15.50 -11.80
N PRO A 157 2.97 -16.64 -12.50
CA PRO A 157 3.31 -17.88 -11.82
C PRO A 157 4.72 -17.79 -11.21
N MET A 158 4.92 -18.46 -10.08
CA MET A 158 6.24 -18.55 -9.41
C MET A 158 6.88 -17.18 -9.14
N ALA A 159 6.07 -16.18 -8.81
CA ALA A 159 6.50 -14.79 -8.64
C ALA A 159 7.39 -14.58 -7.41
N THR A 160 7.18 -15.36 -6.35
CA THR A 160 7.98 -15.34 -5.12
C THR A 160 8.27 -16.76 -4.63
N VAL A 161 9.33 -16.90 -3.84
CA VAL A 161 9.69 -18.15 -3.16
C VAL A 161 9.83 -17.89 -1.66
N LEU A 162 9.22 -18.77 -0.85
CA LEU A 162 9.34 -18.76 0.61
C LEU A 162 9.55 -20.21 1.06
N ASP A 163 10.63 -20.48 1.77
CA ASP A 163 10.99 -21.82 2.27
C ASP A 163 10.92 -22.93 1.18
N GLY A 164 11.32 -22.59 -0.03
CA GLY A 164 11.30 -23.50 -1.18
C GLY A 164 9.92 -23.67 -1.85
N ALA A 165 8.87 -23.07 -1.32
CA ALA A 165 7.54 -23.04 -1.93
C ALA A 165 7.36 -21.79 -2.80
N PHE A 166 6.88 -21.96 -4.03
CA PHE A 166 6.59 -20.86 -4.94
C PHE A 166 5.15 -20.34 -4.74
N SER A 167 5.00 -19.04 -4.85
CA SER A 167 3.69 -18.38 -4.85
C SER A 167 3.52 -17.51 -6.09
N SER A 168 2.31 -17.48 -6.63
CA SER A 168 1.95 -16.60 -7.73
C SER A 168 1.54 -15.21 -7.24
N LYS A 169 1.64 -14.21 -8.11
CA LYS A 169 1.08 -12.86 -7.88
C LYS A 169 -0.07 -12.60 -8.85
N VAL A 170 -1.17 -12.13 -8.29
CA VAL A 170 -2.30 -11.60 -9.07
C VAL A 170 -2.02 -10.13 -9.35
N HIS A 171 -2.01 -9.75 -10.63
CA HIS A 171 -1.83 -8.38 -11.09
C HIS A 171 -3.19 -7.71 -11.25
N MET A 172 -3.35 -6.55 -10.64
CA MET A 172 -4.58 -5.76 -10.71
C MET A 172 -4.31 -4.34 -11.18
N TRP A 173 -5.28 -3.70 -11.78
CA TRP A 173 -5.21 -2.34 -12.28
C TRP A 173 -6.53 -1.59 -12.06
N CYS A 174 -6.45 -0.28 -11.97
CA CYS A 174 -7.57 0.62 -11.87
C CYS A 174 -7.39 1.77 -12.86
N ASP A 175 -8.40 2.04 -13.68
CA ASP A 175 -8.48 3.23 -14.52
C ASP A 175 -9.07 4.37 -13.71
N LEU A 176 -8.31 5.44 -13.52
CA LEU A 176 -8.71 6.57 -12.68
C LEU A 176 -9.84 7.44 -13.30
N ASP A 177 -10.09 7.32 -14.62
CA ASP A 177 -11.15 8.05 -15.28
C ASP A 177 -12.50 7.32 -15.25
N THR A 178 -12.51 6.02 -14.94
CA THR A 178 -13.76 5.30 -14.72
C THR A 178 -14.29 5.60 -13.33
N THR A 179 -15.45 6.25 -13.25
CA THR A 179 -16.19 6.39 -12.00
C THR A 179 -16.60 4.98 -11.55
N PRO A 180 -16.32 4.55 -10.31
CA PRO A 180 -16.83 3.27 -9.83
C PRO A 180 -18.34 3.26 -9.98
N SER A 181 -18.87 2.25 -10.67
CA SER A 181 -20.31 2.04 -10.79
C SER A 181 -20.85 1.82 -9.38
N SER A 182 -21.67 2.77 -8.93
CA SER A 182 -22.47 2.62 -7.72
C SER A 182 -23.47 1.48 -7.97
N THR A 183 -23.23 0.32 -7.40
CA THR A 183 -24.21 -0.77 -7.31
C THR A 183 -24.55 -0.97 -5.87
#